data_a0e8daf66421c0425a694e6169d3aacf
#
_entry.id   a0e8daf66421c0425a694e6169d3aacf
#
_cell.length_a   1.000
_cell.length_b   1.000
_cell.length_c   1.000
_cell.angle_alpha   90.00
_cell.angle_beta   90.00
_cell.angle_gamma   90.00
#
_symmetry.space_group_name_H-M   'P 1'
#
loop_
_entity.id
_entity.type
_entity.pdbx_description
1 polymer ?
#
loop_
_entity_poly.entity_id
_entity_poly.type
_entity_poly.pdbx_seq_one_letter_code
_entity_poly.pdbx_strand_id
1 'polypeptide(L)'
;MIDEKLIQNHYDMFASLLFYPNEETLGEVESAQEFLDQKYPDAAEILREFTEFTKIIPLWKWEEIYTRTLDVQAITTLDVGYVLFGDDYKRGELLVNLSKEHTKAGNACETELADHLPNLLRLLNKVNDKDFKDDLIYLIIKPALKKIINEFDSRNIEKKNKVYEKHHR
;
A
#
# COMPACT_ATOMS: atom_id res chain seq x y z
N MET A 1 25.01 6.83 -11.37
CA MET A 1 24.32 7.53 -10.27
C MET A 1 22.86 7.57 -10.63
N ILE A 2 22.01 6.88 -9.89
CA ILE A 2 20.56 6.96 -10.06
C ILE A 2 20.17 8.33 -9.52
N ASP A 3 19.42 9.10 -10.29
CA ASP A 3 19.00 10.45 -9.91
C ASP A 3 18.08 10.37 -8.67
N GLU A 4 18.54 10.87 -7.52
CA GLU A 4 17.79 10.84 -6.26
C GLU A 4 16.42 11.53 -6.35
N LYS A 5 16.31 12.57 -7.22
CA LYS A 5 15.03 13.22 -7.51
C LYS A 5 14.04 12.31 -8.24
N LEU A 6 14.54 11.42 -9.08
CA LEU A 6 13.72 10.42 -9.78
C LEU A 6 13.16 9.39 -8.79
N ILE A 7 13.97 8.95 -7.82
CA ILE A 7 13.54 8.00 -6.79
C ILE A 7 12.45 8.60 -5.90
N GLN A 8 12.54 9.88 -5.55
CA GLN A 8 11.56 10.55 -4.68
C GLN A 8 10.14 10.56 -5.27
N ASN A 9 9.98 10.74 -6.57
CA ASN A 9 8.65 10.75 -7.19
C ASN A 9 7.97 9.36 -7.23
N HIS A 10 8.73 8.27 -7.14
CA HIS A 10 8.16 6.93 -7.29
C HIS A 10 7.34 6.48 -6.07
N TYR A 11 7.73 6.88 -4.87
CA TYR A 11 6.96 6.55 -3.68
C TYR A 11 5.57 7.19 -3.68
N ASP A 12 5.45 8.44 -4.14
CA ASP A 12 4.15 9.12 -4.26
C ASP A 12 3.30 8.45 -5.34
N MET A 13 3.87 8.09 -6.47
CA MET A 13 3.19 7.36 -7.54
C MET A 13 2.63 6.03 -7.04
N PHE A 14 3.44 5.22 -6.34
CA PHE A 14 2.94 3.96 -5.77
C PHE A 14 1.97 4.17 -4.62
N ALA A 15 2.08 5.24 -3.84
CA ALA A 15 1.10 5.60 -2.83
C ALA A 15 -0.28 5.85 -3.46
N SER A 16 -0.32 6.59 -4.58
CA SER A 16 -1.57 6.88 -5.30
C SER A 16 -2.32 5.62 -5.74
N LEU A 17 -1.61 4.58 -6.18
CA LEU A 17 -2.21 3.31 -6.60
C LEU A 17 -2.88 2.53 -5.46
N LEU A 18 -2.52 2.84 -4.22
CA LEU A 18 -2.98 2.13 -3.02
C LEU A 18 -4.06 2.91 -2.25
N PHE A 19 -4.44 4.10 -2.68
CA PHE A 19 -5.60 4.82 -2.16
C PHE A 19 -6.90 4.30 -2.79
N TYR A 20 -8.02 4.69 -2.21
CA TYR A 20 -9.33 4.41 -2.78
C TYR A 20 -9.41 4.95 -4.20
N PRO A 21 -9.79 4.13 -5.20
CA PRO A 21 -9.75 4.52 -6.60
C PRO A 21 -10.73 5.65 -6.92
N ASN A 22 -10.31 6.52 -7.82
CA ASN A 22 -11.10 7.63 -8.35
C ASN A 22 -10.85 7.79 -9.86
N GLU A 23 -11.42 8.81 -10.48
CA GLU A 23 -11.31 9.04 -11.93
C GLU A 23 -9.86 9.26 -12.41
N GLU A 24 -8.95 9.72 -11.55
CA GLU A 24 -7.56 9.98 -11.89
C GLU A 24 -6.68 8.73 -11.76
N THR A 25 -7.12 7.75 -10.96
CA THR A 25 -6.31 6.57 -10.62
C THR A 25 -5.93 5.71 -11.84
N LEU A 26 -6.77 5.67 -12.88
CA LEU A 26 -6.42 4.96 -14.12
C LEU A 26 -5.17 5.56 -14.78
N GLY A 27 -5.10 6.89 -14.89
CA GLY A 27 -3.93 7.58 -15.42
C GLY A 27 -2.68 7.37 -14.57
N GLU A 28 -2.84 7.25 -13.26
CA GLU A 28 -1.74 6.94 -12.34
C GLU A 28 -1.22 5.51 -12.53
N VAL A 29 -2.12 4.52 -12.74
CA VAL A 29 -1.72 3.14 -13.07
C VAL A 29 -0.94 3.08 -14.37
N GLU A 30 -1.40 3.77 -15.43
CA GLU A 30 -0.69 3.84 -16.71
C GLU A 30 0.70 4.49 -16.56
N SER A 31 0.80 5.57 -15.81
CA SER A 31 2.07 6.25 -15.52
C SER A 31 3.03 5.34 -14.75
N ALA A 32 2.53 4.57 -13.80
CA ALA A 32 3.31 3.59 -13.06
C ALA A 32 3.79 2.44 -13.97
N GLN A 33 2.94 1.96 -14.88
CA GLN A 33 3.31 0.95 -15.87
C GLN A 33 4.44 1.45 -16.78
N GLU A 34 4.31 2.66 -17.34
CA GLU A 34 5.34 3.25 -18.20
C GLU A 34 6.68 3.41 -17.46
N PHE A 35 6.63 3.87 -16.22
CA PHE A 35 7.83 3.98 -15.40
C PHE A 35 8.50 2.62 -15.16
N LEU A 36 7.73 1.61 -14.81
CA LEU A 36 8.25 0.26 -14.58
C LEU A 36 8.80 -0.36 -15.86
N ASP A 37 8.13 -0.19 -17.00
CA ASP A 37 8.61 -0.67 -18.31
C ASP A 37 10.02 -0.13 -18.65
N GLN A 38 10.30 1.11 -18.24
CA GLN A 38 11.59 1.75 -18.51
C GLN A 38 12.69 1.36 -17.51
N LYS A 39 12.34 1.11 -16.25
CA LYS A 39 13.31 0.98 -15.14
C LYS A 39 13.36 -0.41 -14.51
N TYR A 40 12.25 -1.12 -14.47
CA TYR A 40 12.09 -2.38 -13.76
C TYR A 40 11.21 -3.37 -14.54
N PRO A 41 11.72 -3.92 -15.68
CA PRO A 41 10.90 -4.76 -16.59
C PRO A 41 10.21 -5.94 -15.90
N ASP A 42 10.88 -6.60 -14.95
CA ASP A 42 10.29 -7.73 -14.21
C ASP A 42 9.08 -7.28 -13.36
N ALA A 43 9.14 -6.10 -12.75
CA ALA A 43 8.01 -5.54 -12.01
C ALA A 43 6.91 -5.03 -12.94
N ALA A 44 7.27 -4.50 -14.11
CA ALA A 44 6.33 -4.07 -15.15
C ALA A 44 5.47 -5.25 -15.62
N GLU A 45 6.06 -6.43 -15.80
CA GLU A 45 5.33 -7.63 -16.22
C GLU A 45 4.25 -8.03 -15.19
N ILE A 46 4.57 -7.90 -13.90
CA ILE A 46 3.61 -8.19 -12.81
C ILE A 46 2.47 -7.16 -12.78
N LEU A 47 2.77 -5.86 -12.99
CA LEU A 47 1.75 -4.82 -12.97
C LEU A 47 0.84 -4.85 -14.20
N ARG A 48 1.31 -5.37 -15.32
CA ARG A 48 0.62 -5.36 -16.61
C ARG A 48 -0.77 -5.98 -16.57
N GLU A 49 -0.94 -7.12 -15.91
CA GLU A 49 -2.26 -7.76 -15.75
C GLU A 49 -3.25 -6.82 -15.05
N PHE A 50 -2.80 -6.13 -14.01
CA PHE A 50 -3.63 -5.16 -13.29
C PHE A 50 -3.95 -3.95 -14.17
N THR A 51 -2.95 -3.42 -14.89
CA THR A 51 -3.13 -2.29 -15.82
C THR A 51 -4.17 -2.60 -16.90
N GLU A 52 -4.08 -3.75 -17.53
CA GLU A 52 -5.08 -4.16 -18.55
C GLU A 52 -6.45 -4.41 -17.93
N PHE A 53 -6.52 -4.97 -16.73
CA PHE A 53 -7.77 -5.17 -16.02
C PHE A 53 -8.47 -3.85 -15.71
N THR A 54 -7.76 -2.84 -15.22
CA THR A 54 -8.34 -1.54 -14.86
C THR A 54 -8.88 -0.76 -16.06
N LYS A 55 -8.36 -0.99 -17.27
CA LYS A 55 -8.87 -0.38 -18.50
C LYS A 55 -10.25 -0.89 -18.94
N ILE A 56 -10.61 -2.10 -18.55
CA ILE A 56 -11.83 -2.75 -19.02
C ILE A 56 -12.98 -2.74 -18.01
N ILE A 57 -12.71 -2.41 -16.74
CA ILE A 57 -13.74 -2.35 -15.71
C ILE A 57 -14.19 -0.91 -15.46
N PRO A 58 -15.47 -0.68 -15.16
CA PRO A 58 -15.92 0.65 -14.73
C PRO A 58 -15.42 0.97 -13.32
N LEU A 59 -15.26 2.27 -13.03
CA LEU A 59 -14.73 2.75 -11.74
C LEU A 59 -15.45 2.16 -10.54
N TRP A 60 -16.79 2.15 -10.54
CA TRP A 60 -17.58 1.60 -9.42
C TRP A 60 -17.25 0.13 -9.12
N LYS A 61 -16.86 -0.64 -10.14
CA LYS A 61 -16.46 -2.04 -9.97
C LYS A 61 -15.08 -2.14 -9.34
N TRP A 62 -14.18 -1.23 -9.68
CA TRP A 62 -12.86 -1.12 -9.05
C TRP A 62 -12.99 -0.72 -7.57
N GLU A 63 -13.86 0.27 -7.27
CA GLU A 63 -14.20 0.68 -5.90
C GLU A 63 -14.74 -0.49 -5.07
N GLU A 64 -15.63 -1.31 -5.63
CA GLU A 64 -16.13 -2.53 -4.97
C GLU A 64 -15.00 -3.51 -4.67
N ILE A 65 -14.11 -3.76 -5.63
CA ILE A 65 -12.96 -4.67 -5.47
C ILE A 65 -12.02 -4.14 -4.38
N TYR A 66 -11.71 -2.84 -4.41
CA TYR A 66 -10.88 -2.20 -3.40
C TYR A 66 -11.46 -2.41 -2.00
N THR A 67 -12.72 -2.04 -1.81
CA THR A 67 -13.41 -2.15 -0.53
C THR A 67 -13.39 -3.58 0.01
N ARG A 68 -13.69 -4.57 -0.83
CA ARG A 68 -13.66 -5.99 -0.44
C ARG A 68 -12.27 -6.54 -0.18
N THR A 69 -11.26 -5.90 -0.77
CA THR A 69 -9.88 -6.39 -0.69
C THR A 69 -9.15 -5.80 0.50
N LEU A 70 -9.36 -4.51 0.78
CA LEU A 70 -8.51 -3.72 1.66
C LEU A 70 -9.25 -2.99 2.80
N ASP A 71 -10.59 -2.92 2.77
CA ASP A 71 -11.36 -2.12 3.72
C ASP A 71 -12.42 -2.95 4.47
N VAL A 72 -13.57 -3.20 3.89
CA VAL A 72 -14.70 -3.86 4.57
C VAL A 72 -14.69 -5.37 4.32
N GLN A 73 -14.58 -6.18 5.39
CA GLN A 73 -14.45 -7.65 5.31
C GLN A 73 -13.24 -8.09 4.47
N ALA A 74 -12.18 -7.32 4.61
CA ALA A 74 -11.03 -7.33 3.73
C ALA A 74 -10.24 -8.65 3.74
N ILE A 75 -9.61 -8.95 2.62
CA ILE A 75 -8.59 -10.01 2.53
C ILE A 75 -7.41 -9.62 3.41
N THR A 76 -7.01 -8.34 3.37
CA THR A 76 -5.95 -7.76 4.19
C THR A 76 -6.23 -6.28 4.43
N THR A 77 -5.35 -5.60 5.15
CA THR A 77 -5.39 -4.14 5.32
C THR A 77 -4.06 -3.53 4.89
N LEU A 78 -4.09 -2.24 4.56
CA LEU A 78 -2.88 -1.45 4.32
C LEU A 78 -2.31 -0.82 5.60
N ASP A 79 -2.91 -1.04 6.75
CA ASP A 79 -2.40 -0.61 8.06
C ASP A 79 -1.23 -1.48 8.49
N VAL A 80 -0.04 -1.02 8.18
CA VAL A 80 1.22 -1.78 8.33
C VAL A 80 1.47 -2.22 9.76
N GLY A 81 1.17 -1.37 10.74
CA GLY A 81 1.31 -1.70 12.15
C GLY A 81 0.33 -2.79 12.59
N TYR A 82 -0.90 -2.78 12.07
CA TYR A 82 -1.86 -3.85 12.32
C TYR A 82 -1.40 -5.19 11.71
N VAL A 83 -0.91 -5.16 10.49
CA VAL A 83 -0.35 -6.35 9.81
C VAL A 83 0.82 -6.96 10.59
N LEU A 84 1.65 -6.14 11.22
CA LEU A 84 2.82 -6.61 11.97
C LEU A 84 2.49 -7.07 13.38
N PHE A 85 1.66 -6.32 14.10
CA PHE A 85 1.48 -6.43 15.55
C PHE A 85 0.03 -6.77 15.97
N GLY A 86 -0.95 -6.68 15.05
CA GLY A 86 -2.38 -6.83 15.41
C GLY A 86 -2.80 -5.73 16.40
N ASP A 87 -3.57 -6.12 17.41
CA ASP A 87 -4.06 -5.23 18.47
C ASP A 87 -3.07 -5.05 19.63
N ASP A 88 -1.81 -5.45 19.46
CA ASP A 88 -0.77 -5.31 20.49
C ASP A 88 -0.45 -3.82 20.75
N TYR A 89 -0.07 -3.48 22.01
CA TYR A 89 0.33 -2.13 22.39
C TYR A 89 1.50 -1.58 21.55
N LYS A 90 2.32 -2.44 20.98
CA LYS A 90 3.41 -2.08 20.05
C LYS A 90 2.90 -1.31 18.83
N ARG A 91 1.69 -1.62 18.35
CA ARG A 91 1.05 -0.82 17.31
C ARG A 91 0.80 0.61 17.78
N GLY A 92 0.32 0.77 19.02
CA GLY A 92 0.10 2.09 19.60
C GLY A 92 1.40 2.91 19.69
N GLU A 93 2.51 2.31 20.12
CA GLU A 93 3.82 2.97 20.14
C GLU A 93 4.28 3.36 18.72
N LEU A 94 4.13 2.45 17.75
CA LEU A 94 4.46 2.73 16.36
C LEU A 94 3.65 3.91 15.82
N LEU A 95 2.33 3.94 16.04
CA LEU A 95 1.44 5.02 15.60
C LEU A 95 1.85 6.37 16.18
N VAL A 96 2.16 6.43 17.48
CA VAL A 96 2.63 7.67 18.13
C VAL A 96 3.94 8.17 17.52
N ASN A 97 4.90 7.28 17.28
CA ASN A 97 6.18 7.63 16.70
C ASN A 97 6.04 8.07 15.24
N LEU A 98 5.29 7.34 14.43
CA LEU A 98 5.01 7.71 13.04
C LEU A 98 4.28 9.06 12.95
N SER A 99 3.29 9.32 13.81
CA SER A 99 2.57 10.61 13.82
C SER A 99 3.51 11.79 14.07
N LYS A 100 4.53 11.62 14.92
CA LYS A 100 5.55 12.65 15.14
C LYS A 100 6.40 12.88 13.89
N GLU A 101 6.83 11.80 13.22
CA GLU A 101 7.64 11.93 12.01
C GLU A 101 6.82 12.49 10.83
N HIS A 102 5.55 12.11 10.69
CA HIS A 102 4.63 12.75 9.72
C HIS A 102 4.50 14.25 9.97
N THR A 103 4.26 14.65 11.22
CA THR A 103 4.16 16.07 11.60
C THR A 103 5.45 16.83 11.29
N LYS A 104 6.60 16.27 11.68
CA LYS A 104 7.92 16.85 11.44
C LYS A 104 8.23 17.02 9.94
N ALA A 105 7.81 16.05 9.12
CA ALA A 105 8.00 16.07 7.68
C ALA A 105 6.94 16.86 6.91
N GLY A 106 5.92 17.40 7.58
CA GLY A 106 4.78 18.05 6.92
C GLY A 106 3.98 17.10 6.03
N ASN A 107 3.87 15.83 6.43
CA ASN A 107 3.11 14.82 5.72
C ASN A 107 1.72 14.64 6.36
N ALA A 108 0.67 15.21 5.76
CA ALA A 108 -0.70 15.01 6.21
C ALA A 108 -1.16 13.57 5.92
N CYS A 109 -1.73 12.90 6.93
CA CYS A 109 -2.30 11.55 6.78
C CYS A 109 -3.78 11.58 6.43
N GLU A 110 -4.40 12.76 6.41
CA GLU A 110 -5.82 12.98 6.12
C GLU A 110 -6.74 12.13 7.01
N THR A 111 -7.54 11.24 6.42
CA THR A 111 -8.49 10.37 7.13
C THR A 111 -7.86 9.05 7.60
N GLU A 112 -6.70 8.68 7.05
CA GLU A 112 -6.05 7.40 7.35
C GLU A 112 -5.06 7.51 8.51
N LEU A 113 -4.76 6.38 9.14
CA LEU A 113 -3.80 6.33 10.25
C LEU A 113 -2.35 6.55 9.78
N ALA A 114 -1.49 6.91 10.73
CA ALA A 114 -0.08 7.16 10.46
C ALA A 114 0.67 5.93 9.91
N ASP A 115 0.20 4.71 10.22
CA ASP A 115 0.78 3.44 9.75
C ASP A 115 0.18 2.94 8.43
N HIS A 116 -0.73 3.71 7.81
CA HIS A 116 -1.29 3.34 6.51
C HIS A 116 -0.22 3.40 5.41
N LEU A 117 -0.08 2.32 4.64
CA LEU A 117 1.03 2.14 3.69
C LEU A 117 1.22 3.32 2.71
N PRO A 118 0.18 3.88 2.07
CA PRO A 118 0.33 5.09 1.25
C PRO A 118 0.94 6.26 2.02
N ASN A 119 0.53 6.49 3.27
CA ASN A 119 1.08 7.55 4.10
C ASN A 119 2.57 7.34 4.40
N LEU A 120 2.98 6.08 4.63
CA LEU A 120 4.40 5.73 4.83
C LEU A 120 5.23 5.93 3.56
N LEU A 121 4.69 5.58 2.38
CA LEU A 121 5.36 5.83 1.11
C LEU A 121 5.56 7.33 0.87
N ARG A 122 4.54 8.16 1.12
CA ARG A 122 4.66 9.62 1.06
C ARG A 122 5.67 10.17 2.08
N LEU A 123 5.74 9.58 3.28
CA LEU A 123 6.72 9.97 4.30
C LEU A 123 8.15 9.74 3.82
N LEU A 124 8.42 8.61 3.16
CA LEU A 124 9.74 8.31 2.60
C LEU A 124 10.23 9.37 1.61
N ASN A 125 9.34 10.03 0.87
CA ASN A 125 9.70 11.14 -0.01
C ASN A 125 10.09 12.41 0.74
N LYS A 126 9.48 12.65 1.89
CA LYS A 126 9.60 13.94 2.61
C LYS A 126 10.71 13.94 3.67
N VAL A 127 11.06 12.78 4.19
CA VAL A 127 12.13 12.64 5.20
C VAL A 127 13.50 12.66 4.52
N ASN A 128 14.48 13.36 5.12
CA ASN A 128 15.86 13.37 4.64
C ASN A 128 16.81 12.47 5.44
N ASP A 129 16.37 12.00 6.62
CA ASP A 129 17.12 11.10 7.47
C ASP A 129 17.22 9.71 6.83
N LYS A 130 18.42 9.36 6.40
CA LYS A 130 18.67 8.10 5.70
C LYS A 130 18.50 6.89 6.60
N ASP A 131 18.97 6.98 7.83
CA ASP A 131 18.92 5.87 8.79
C ASP A 131 17.45 5.57 9.14
N PHE A 132 16.64 6.62 9.37
CA PHE A 132 15.21 6.46 9.56
C PHE A 132 14.51 5.85 8.34
N LYS A 133 14.86 6.26 7.11
CA LYS A 133 14.31 5.66 5.89
C LYS A 133 14.64 4.18 5.80
N ASP A 134 15.88 3.82 6.03
CA ASP A 134 16.35 2.44 5.97
C ASP A 134 15.60 1.58 7.02
N ASP A 135 15.49 2.07 8.26
CA ASP A 135 14.73 1.40 9.31
C ASP A 135 13.25 1.24 8.94
N LEU A 136 12.60 2.30 8.46
CA LEU A 136 11.20 2.25 8.05
C LEU A 136 10.97 1.24 6.93
N ILE A 137 11.86 1.20 5.93
CA ILE A 137 11.78 0.27 4.81
C ILE A 137 12.04 -1.16 5.27
N TYR A 138 13.15 -1.41 5.95
CA TYR A 138 13.61 -2.78 6.21
C TYR A 138 12.94 -3.43 7.41
N LEU A 139 12.61 -2.66 8.45
CA LEU A 139 12.04 -3.20 9.69
C LEU A 139 10.51 -3.16 9.70
N ILE A 140 9.89 -2.26 8.94
CA ILE A 140 8.44 -2.04 8.99
C ILE A 140 7.77 -2.36 7.65
N ILE A 141 8.06 -1.61 6.58
CA ILE A 141 7.33 -1.72 5.30
C ILE A 141 7.57 -3.09 4.66
N LYS A 142 8.83 -3.49 4.49
CA LYS A 142 9.17 -4.74 3.80
C LYS A 142 8.60 -6.01 4.46
N PRO A 143 8.69 -6.21 5.79
CA PRO A 143 8.06 -7.36 6.43
C PRO A 143 6.52 -7.30 6.39
N ALA A 144 5.91 -6.11 6.47
CA ALA A 144 4.47 -5.98 6.31
C ALA A 144 4.00 -6.33 4.89
N LEU A 145 4.67 -5.81 3.85
CA LEU A 145 4.36 -6.15 2.46
C LEU A 145 4.43 -7.65 2.21
N LYS A 146 5.43 -8.35 2.77
CA LYS A 146 5.50 -9.81 2.66
C LYS A 146 4.29 -10.50 3.26
N LYS A 147 3.80 -10.04 4.41
CA LYS A 147 2.60 -10.59 5.04
C LYS A 147 1.35 -10.26 4.22
N ILE A 148 1.19 -9.00 3.76
CA ILE A 148 0.08 -8.55 2.91
C ILE A 148 0.00 -9.43 1.65
N ILE A 149 1.09 -9.57 0.92
CA ILE A 149 1.15 -10.39 -0.31
C ILE A 149 0.77 -11.85 -0.02
N ASN A 150 1.24 -12.41 1.10
CA ASN A 150 0.91 -13.79 1.47
C ASN A 150 -0.58 -14.01 1.77
N GLU A 151 -1.34 -12.98 2.16
CA GLU A 151 -2.78 -13.08 2.37
C GLU A 151 -3.55 -13.36 1.06
N PHE A 152 -2.96 -13.01 -0.09
CA PHE A 152 -3.52 -13.28 -1.41
C PHE A 152 -3.19 -14.70 -1.94
N ASP A 153 -2.46 -15.52 -1.18
CA ASP A 153 -2.30 -16.95 -1.53
C ASP A 153 -3.69 -17.62 -1.55
N SER A 154 -3.96 -18.40 -2.60
CA SER A 154 -5.26 -19.06 -2.81
C SER A 154 -5.75 -19.84 -1.59
N ARG A 155 -4.85 -20.49 -0.85
CA ARG A 155 -5.17 -21.26 0.37
C ARG A 155 -5.67 -20.35 1.50
N ASN A 156 -5.13 -19.14 1.62
CA ASN A 156 -5.55 -18.17 2.64
C ASN A 156 -6.89 -17.54 2.26
N ILE A 157 -7.10 -17.22 0.97
CA ILE A 157 -8.40 -16.74 0.46
C ILE A 157 -9.50 -17.77 0.70
N GLU A 158 -9.26 -19.05 0.37
CA GLU A 158 -10.23 -20.13 0.63
C GLU A 158 -10.59 -20.29 2.10
N LYS A 159 -9.60 -20.17 3.01
CA LYS A 159 -9.86 -20.22 4.46
C LYS A 159 -10.76 -19.07 4.91
N LYS A 160 -10.49 -17.84 4.46
CA LYS A 160 -11.30 -16.67 4.80
C LYS A 160 -12.73 -16.80 4.27
N ASN A 161 -12.91 -17.24 3.04
CA ASN A 161 -14.23 -17.50 2.46
C ASN A 161 -15.03 -18.53 3.26
N LYS A 162 -14.41 -19.64 3.71
CA LYS A 162 -15.06 -20.65 4.54
C LYS A 162 -15.48 -20.11 5.90
N VAL A 163 -14.68 -19.24 6.51
CA VAL A 163 -15.01 -18.57 7.78
C VAL A 163 -16.20 -17.64 7.57
N TYR A 164 -16.19 -16.85 6.51
CA TYR A 164 -17.27 -15.95 6.15
C TYR A 164 -18.61 -16.69 5.97
N GLU A 165 -18.63 -17.75 5.17
CA GLU A 165 -19.82 -18.57 4.93
C GLU A 165 -20.38 -19.22 6.20
N LYS A 166 -19.52 -19.54 7.17
CA LYS A 166 -19.90 -20.13 8.45
C LYS A 166 -20.61 -19.13 9.38
N HIS A 167 -20.23 -17.85 9.30
CA HIS A 167 -20.77 -16.80 10.18
C HIS A 167 -22.02 -16.08 9.59
N HIS A 168 -22.30 -16.26 8.31
CA HIS A 168 -23.43 -15.62 7.62
C HIS A 168 -24.53 -16.60 7.15
N ARG A 169 -24.50 -17.83 7.69
CA ARG A 169 -25.64 -18.78 7.67
C ARG A 169 -26.37 -18.72 8.99
#